data_241950790adc4e61dc28c69a0ae498aa
#
_entry.id   241950790adc4e61dc28c69a0ae498aa
#
_cell.length_a   1.000
_cell.length_b   1.000
_cell.length_c   1.000
_cell.angle_alpha   90.00
_cell.angle_beta   90.00
_cell.angle_gamma   90.00
#
_symmetry.space_group_name_H-M   'P 1'
#
loop_
_entity.id
_entity.type
_entity.pdbx_description
1 polymer ?
#
loop_
_entity_poly.entity_id
_entity_poly.type
_entity_poly.pdbx_seq_one_letter_code
_entity_poly.pdbx_strand_id
1 'polypeptide(L)'
;AGGEGNHYDRNDPVVMREAADMHQNPDYYVLAEIRFYTKERADVRTLAPVSELSLAASQGYLKTPEGPSREFTLRFDNPIYAGADLAFECGGRTWNAEIAPSGVGVVRYDGLFPAGYMEETAKLDVRLTSRQGTVEKRFEVPAARKWTVNFLSHSHQDIGYTHRQMDVMKLQWRNLERAMDLAERTKDYPEGARYRWNTEATWSIAGYLEAYAGTDKAARLIRAVRDGVINIDAPLGSILTGICRQEELMHMFDDAHRLAREIGVEVNTAMMSDVPGQVWGLATAMSKNGVKYY
;
A
#
# COMPACT_ATOMS: atom_id res chain seq x y z
N ALA A 1 24.22 18.11 -28.91
CA ALA A 1 24.56 16.72 -28.88
C ALA A 1 23.24 15.96 -28.98
N GLY A 2 22.92 15.41 -30.18
CA GLY A 2 21.70 14.68 -30.45
C GLY A 2 21.79 13.27 -29.85
N GLY A 3 20.85 12.92 -29.00
CA GLY A 3 20.61 11.55 -28.61
C GLY A 3 19.94 10.81 -29.77
N GLU A 4 20.57 9.76 -30.24
CA GLU A 4 19.94 8.82 -31.17
C GLU A 4 18.76 8.15 -30.45
N GLY A 5 17.55 8.47 -30.95
CA GLY A 5 16.33 7.81 -30.47
C GLY A 5 16.34 6.34 -30.87
N ASN A 6 16.04 5.45 -29.92
CA ASN A 6 15.80 4.06 -30.19
C ASN A 6 14.70 3.93 -31.26
N HIS A 7 15.07 3.46 -32.45
CA HIS A 7 14.13 3.10 -33.50
C HIS A 7 13.43 1.79 -33.10
N TYR A 8 12.27 1.90 -32.47
CA TYR A 8 11.34 0.77 -32.39
C TYR A 8 10.76 0.51 -33.78
N ASP A 9 10.81 -0.73 -34.23
CA ASP A 9 10.11 -1.10 -35.46
C ASP A 9 8.60 -0.97 -35.22
N ARG A 10 8.02 0.09 -35.80
CA ARG A 10 6.60 0.39 -35.68
C ARG A 10 5.67 -0.64 -36.32
N ASN A 11 6.24 -1.61 -37.03
CA ASN A 11 5.51 -2.70 -37.70
C ASN A 11 5.58 -4.00 -36.91
N ASP A 12 6.25 -4.06 -35.76
CA ASP A 12 6.24 -5.23 -34.91
C ASP A 12 4.86 -5.40 -34.28
N PRO A 13 4.15 -6.51 -34.50
CA PRO A 13 2.81 -6.75 -33.96
C PRO A 13 2.76 -6.73 -32.43
N VAL A 14 3.85 -7.05 -31.76
CA VAL A 14 3.95 -7.01 -30.29
C VAL A 14 4.01 -5.57 -29.80
N VAL A 15 4.84 -4.72 -30.41
CA VAL A 15 4.96 -3.30 -30.09
C VAL A 15 3.65 -2.55 -30.34
N MET A 16 2.95 -2.89 -31.43
CA MET A 16 1.64 -2.28 -31.75
C MET A 16 0.53 -2.70 -30.78
N ARG A 17 0.58 -3.91 -30.25
CA ARG A 17 -0.41 -4.41 -29.27
C ARG A 17 -0.21 -3.74 -27.90
N GLU A 18 1.04 -3.62 -27.45
CA GLU A 18 1.37 -2.94 -26.20
C GLU A 18 1.05 -1.44 -26.26
N ALA A 19 1.32 -0.78 -27.40
CA ALA A 19 0.96 0.62 -27.61
C ALA A 19 -0.56 0.84 -27.63
N ALA A 20 -1.34 -0.09 -28.16
CA ALA A 20 -2.79 -0.02 -28.16
C ALA A 20 -3.38 -0.17 -26.73
N ASP A 21 -2.81 -1.08 -25.92
CA ASP A 21 -3.23 -1.26 -24.52
C ASP A 21 -2.87 -0.06 -23.64
N MET A 22 -1.73 0.58 -23.89
CA MET A 22 -1.33 1.82 -23.20
C MET A 22 -2.25 3.00 -23.51
N HIS A 23 -2.81 3.10 -24.70
CA HIS A 23 -3.75 4.17 -25.07
C HIS A 23 -5.15 3.97 -24.47
N GLN A 24 -5.51 2.78 -24.07
CA GLN A 24 -6.83 2.48 -23.50
C GLN A 24 -6.90 2.63 -21.97
N ASN A 25 -5.76 2.70 -21.28
CA ASN A 25 -5.73 2.85 -19.83
C ASN A 25 -4.56 3.74 -19.36
N PRO A 26 -4.75 5.08 -19.33
CA PRO A 26 -3.70 6.04 -19.02
C PRO A 26 -3.16 5.96 -17.57
N ASP A 27 -3.82 5.21 -16.69
CA ASP A 27 -3.42 5.08 -15.28
C ASP A 27 -2.52 3.87 -14.98
N TYR A 28 -2.14 3.10 -16.00
CA TYR A 28 -1.26 1.95 -15.86
C TYR A 28 0.14 2.22 -16.39
N TYR A 29 1.06 2.56 -15.51
CA TYR A 29 2.49 2.37 -15.76
C TYR A 29 2.85 0.92 -15.48
N VAL A 30 2.61 0.04 -16.45
CA VAL A 30 3.18 -1.30 -16.43
C VAL A 30 4.62 -1.17 -16.90
N LEU A 31 5.58 -1.41 -16.00
CA LEU A 31 6.92 -1.76 -16.41
C LEU A 31 6.81 -3.08 -17.19
N ALA A 32 6.76 -2.99 -18.51
CA ALA A 32 6.75 -4.16 -19.37
C ALA A 32 8.01 -5.00 -19.06
N GLU A 33 7.81 -6.25 -18.69
CA GLU A 33 8.92 -7.20 -18.54
C GLU A 33 9.55 -7.39 -19.91
N ILE A 34 10.75 -6.86 -20.14
CA ILE A 34 11.47 -7.08 -21.41
C ILE A 34 11.94 -8.53 -21.41
N ARG A 35 11.29 -9.37 -22.23
CA ARG A 35 11.71 -10.76 -22.45
C ARG A 35 12.61 -10.81 -23.67
N PHE A 36 13.84 -11.24 -23.48
CA PHE A 36 14.76 -11.55 -24.58
C PHE A 36 14.52 -13.00 -25.05
N TYR A 37 14.25 -13.18 -26.34
CA TYR A 37 14.09 -14.48 -26.93
C TYR A 37 15.35 -14.83 -27.72
N THR A 38 15.88 -16.06 -27.56
CA THR A 38 16.91 -16.59 -28.44
C THR A 38 16.27 -17.36 -29.59
N LYS A 39 16.82 -17.24 -30.81
CA LYS A 39 16.35 -17.97 -31.97
C LYS A 39 16.77 -19.45 -31.98
N GLU A 40 17.68 -19.85 -31.11
CA GLU A 40 18.18 -21.20 -31.04
C GLU A 40 17.23 -22.10 -30.27
N ARG A 41 16.76 -23.16 -30.90
CA ARG A 41 16.05 -24.25 -30.21
C ARG A 41 17.07 -25.00 -29.37
N ALA A 42 16.95 -24.98 -28.06
CA ALA A 42 17.76 -25.82 -27.21
C ALA A 42 17.46 -27.29 -27.50
N ASP A 43 18.51 -28.11 -27.71
CA ASP A 43 18.33 -29.55 -27.79
C ASP A 43 17.98 -30.09 -26.40
N VAL A 44 16.75 -30.56 -26.26
CA VAL A 44 16.22 -31.09 -24.98
C VAL A 44 17.09 -32.19 -24.40
N ARG A 45 17.86 -32.91 -25.25
CA ARG A 45 18.75 -33.97 -24.81
C ARG A 45 20.04 -33.52 -24.13
N THR A 46 20.36 -32.22 -24.24
CA THR A 46 21.56 -31.61 -23.63
C THR A 46 21.23 -30.71 -22.45
N LEU A 47 19.94 -30.54 -22.14
CA LEU A 47 19.51 -29.66 -21.03
C LEU A 47 19.73 -30.32 -19.68
N ALA A 48 20.22 -29.52 -18.74
CA ALA A 48 20.36 -29.95 -17.34
C ALA A 48 18.96 -30.29 -16.75
N PRO A 49 18.84 -31.42 -16.04
CA PRO A 49 17.60 -31.75 -15.37
C PRO A 49 17.27 -30.70 -14.29
N VAL A 50 15.98 -30.51 -14.00
CA VAL A 50 15.57 -29.82 -12.78
C VAL A 50 15.99 -30.69 -11.61
N SER A 51 16.77 -30.14 -10.71
CA SER A 51 17.27 -30.83 -9.53
C SER A 51 16.81 -30.20 -8.24
N GLU A 52 16.43 -28.92 -8.29
CA GLU A 52 15.99 -28.17 -7.13
C GLU A 52 14.72 -27.37 -7.41
N LEU A 53 13.84 -27.38 -6.40
CA LEU A 53 12.63 -26.56 -6.38
C LEU A 53 12.72 -25.56 -5.24
N SER A 54 12.26 -24.33 -5.45
CA SER A 54 12.02 -23.35 -4.39
C SER A 54 10.59 -22.83 -4.46
N LEU A 55 10.01 -22.54 -3.29
CA LEU A 55 8.63 -22.10 -3.15
C LEU A 55 8.55 -20.75 -2.43
N ALA A 56 7.74 -19.85 -2.94
CA ALA A 56 7.32 -18.64 -2.25
C ALA A 56 5.78 -18.58 -2.24
N ALA A 57 5.17 -18.47 -1.06
CA ALA A 57 3.72 -18.26 -0.92
C ALA A 57 3.43 -16.79 -0.66
N SER A 58 2.37 -16.26 -1.28
CA SER A 58 1.92 -14.87 -1.07
C SER A 58 1.45 -14.67 0.38
N GLN A 59 1.39 -13.41 0.84
CA GLN A 59 0.81 -13.08 2.14
C GLN A 59 -0.69 -12.72 2.05
N GLY A 60 -1.23 -12.65 0.85
CA GLY A 60 -2.63 -12.33 0.59
C GLY A 60 -3.42 -13.54 0.06
N TYR A 61 -4.73 -13.38 0.00
CA TYR A 61 -5.67 -14.32 -0.58
C TYR A 61 -6.41 -13.69 -1.74
N LEU A 62 -6.58 -14.44 -2.81
CA LEU A 62 -7.46 -14.09 -3.92
C LEU A 62 -8.86 -14.63 -3.65
N LYS A 63 -9.87 -13.87 -4.05
CA LYS A 63 -11.26 -14.36 -4.07
C LYS A 63 -11.47 -15.18 -5.34
N THR A 64 -11.66 -16.48 -5.19
CA THR A 64 -12.04 -17.38 -6.29
C THR A 64 -13.50 -17.83 -6.16
N PRO A 65 -14.11 -18.42 -7.19
CA PRO A 65 -15.47 -18.97 -7.10
C PRO A 65 -15.63 -20.02 -5.99
N GLU A 66 -14.56 -20.78 -5.71
CA GLU A 66 -14.54 -21.83 -4.69
C GLU A 66 -14.26 -21.29 -3.28
N GLY A 67 -13.89 -20.00 -3.16
CA GLY A 67 -13.54 -19.36 -1.89
C GLY A 67 -12.19 -18.65 -1.91
N PRO A 68 -11.69 -18.20 -0.75
CA PRO A 68 -10.40 -17.54 -0.68
C PRO A 68 -9.27 -18.54 -0.97
N SER A 69 -8.41 -18.23 -1.93
CA SER A 69 -7.26 -19.06 -2.32
C SER A 69 -5.97 -18.26 -2.23
N ARG A 70 -4.91 -18.90 -1.77
CA ARG A 70 -3.59 -18.30 -1.59
C ARG A 70 -2.72 -18.62 -2.80
N GLU A 71 -2.02 -17.63 -3.33
CA GLU A 71 -1.07 -17.84 -4.43
C GLU A 71 0.26 -18.38 -3.91
N PHE A 72 0.92 -19.16 -4.77
CA PHE A 72 2.32 -19.53 -4.60
C PHE A 72 3.06 -19.51 -5.94
N THR A 73 4.36 -19.25 -5.87
CA THR A 73 5.29 -19.38 -7.00
C THR A 73 6.27 -20.50 -6.69
N LEU A 74 6.30 -21.49 -7.57
CA LEU A 74 7.30 -22.57 -7.59
C LEU A 74 8.37 -22.22 -8.64
N ARG A 75 9.65 -22.18 -8.25
CA ARG A 75 10.76 -21.88 -9.14
C ARG A 75 11.62 -23.11 -9.33
N PHE A 76 12.17 -23.21 -10.53
CA PHE A 76 13.04 -24.31 -10.97
C PHE A 76 14.47 -23.80 -11.14
N ASP A 77 15.45 -24.59 -10.72
CA ASP A 77 16.88 -24.29 -10.91
C ASP A 77 17.30 -24.33 -12.40
N ASN A 78 16.62 -25.14 -13.21
CA ASN A 78 16.84 -25.21 -14.66
C ASN A 78 15.53 -25.04 -15.43
N PRO A 79 15.58 -24.44 -16.66
CA PRO A 79 14.38 -24.21 -17.47
C PRO A 79 13.76 -25.52 -18.00
N ILE A 80 12.45 -25.59 -18.02
CA ILE A 80 11.65 -26.68 -18.58
C ILE A 80 11.16 -26.26 -19.96
N TYR A 81 11.59 -26.99 -21.02
CA TYR A 81 11.20 -26.68 -22.40
C TYR A 81 10.16 -27.64 -22.97
N ALA A 82 10.21 -28.90 -22.57
CA ALA A 82 9.36 -29.95 -23.14
C ALA A 82 8.04 -30.16 -22.44
N GLY A 83 7.72 -29.28 -21.49
CA GLY A 83 6.58 -29.43 -20.57
C GLY A 83 6.89 -30.33 -19.39
N ALA A 84 6.02 -30.29 -18.39
CA ALA A 84 6.10 -31.11 -17.17
C ALA A 84 4.73 -31.23 -16.51
N ASP A 85 4.54 -32.33 -15.79
CA ASP A 85 3.41 -32.54 -14.91
C ASP A 85 3.80 -32.17 -13.46
N LEU A 86 2.93 -31.44 -12.82
CA LEU A 86 3.03 -31.09 -11.41
C LEU A 86 1.92 -31.79 -10.60
N ALA A 87 2.30 -32.49 -9.56
CA ALA A 87 1.37 -33.02 -8.58
C ALA A 87 1.66 -32.41 -7.23
N PHE A 88 0.61 -32.04 -6.54
CA PHE A 88 0.65 -31.37 -5.23
C PHE A 88 -0.19 -32.12 -4.22
N GLU A 89 0.28 -32.16 -2.98
CA GLU A 89 -0.48 -32.62 -1.82
C GLU A 89 -0.29 -31.64 -0.66
N CYS A 90 -1.40 -31.17 -0.10
CA CYS A 90 -1.38 -30.27 1.07
C CYS A 90 -2.62 -30.50 1.94
N GLY A 91 -2.41 -30.84 3.21
CA GLY A 91 -3.49 -31.02 4.17
C GLY A 91 -4.52 -32.09 3.76
N GLY A 92 -4.07 -33.16 3.14
CA GLY A 92 -4.93 -34.26 2.64
C GLY A 92 -5.68 -33.95 1.34
N ARG A 93 -5.44 -32.81 0.73
CA ARG A 93 -5.96 -32.43 -0.61
C ARG A 93 -4.88 -32.60 -1.65
N THR A 94 -5.24 -33.17 -2.79
CA THR A 94 -4.35 -33.36 -3.95
C THR A 94 -4.89 -32.60 -5.16
N TRP A 95 -3.99 -32.03 -5.94
CA TRP A 95 -4.33 -31.44 -7.25
C TRP A 95 -3.14 -31.53 -8.20
N ASN A 96 -3.41 -31.41 -9.47
CA ASN A 96 -2.41 -31.47 -10.52
C ASN A 96 -2.42 -30.22 -11.36
N ALA A 97 -1.29 -29.92 -11.99
CA ALA A 97 -1.15 -28.89 -12.99
C ALA A 97 -0.17 -29.36 -14.08
N GLU A 98 -0.25 -28.73 -15.23
CA GLU A 98 0.61 -29.01 -16.36
C GLU A 98 1.38 -27.75 -16.75
N ILE A 99 2.66 -27.89 -17.02
CA ILE A 99 3.50 -26.89 -17.65
C ILE A 99 3.54 -27.22 -19.14
N ALA A 100 2.93 -26.39 -19.97
CA ALA A 100 2.96 -26.58 -21.42
C ALA A 100 4.38 -26.45 -21.97
N PRO A 101 4.72 -27.19 -23.05
CA PRO A 101 5.99 -27.03 -23.76
C PRO A 101 6.18 -25.58 -24.21
N SER A 102 7.38 -25.03 -24.01
CA SER A 102 7.71 -23.64 -24.32
C SER A 102 9.09 -23.54 -24.98
N GLY A 103 9.18 -22.82 -26.10
CA GLY A 103 10.45 -22.60 -26.80
C GLY A 103 11.46 -21.72 -26.05
N VAL A 104 11.01 -20.99 -25.01
CA VAL A 104 11.87 -20.11 -24.19
C VAL A 104 12.24 -20.73 -22.84
N GLY A 105 11.71 -21.92 -22.54
CA GLY A 105 11.88 -22.55 -21.23
C GLY A 105 11.07 -21.89 -20.11
N VAL A 106 10.49 -22.70 -19.25
CA VAL A 106 9.73 -22.27 -18.09
C VAL A 106 10.58 -22.42 -16.84
N VAL A 107 10.81 -21.35 -16.11
CA VAL A 107 11.62 -21.32 -14.87
C VAL A 107 10.77 -21.16 -13.62
N ARG A 108 9.47 -20.95 -13.78
CA ARG A 108 8.53 -20.83 -12.66
C ARG A 108 7.13 -21.31 -13.04
N TYR A 109 6.39 -21.73 -12.04
CA TYR A 109 4.96 -22.00 -12.10
C TYR A 109 4.27 -21.20 -11.00
N ASP A 110 3.26 -20.42 -11.37
CA ASP A 110 2.42 -19.68 -10.43
C ASP A 110 1.10 -20.46 -10.26
N GLY A 111 0.80 -20.84 -9.04
CA GLY A 111 -0.34 -21.68 -8.71
C GLY A 111 -1.15 -21.15 -7.54
N LEU A 112 -2.29 -21.81 -7.30
CA LEU A 112 -3.16 -21.52 -6.16
C LEU A 112 -3.24 -22.76 -5.24
N PHE A 113 -3.19 -22.53 -3.94
CA PHE A 113 -3.62 -23.54 -2.99
C PHE A 113 -5.13 -23.76 -3.10
N PRO A 114 -5.64 -24.97 -2.77
CA PRO A 114 -7.07 -25.21 -2.67
C PRO A 114 -7.75 -24.19 -1.76
N ALA A 115 -8.98 -23.81 -2.10
CA ALA A 115 -9.72 -22.78 -1.39
C ALA A 115 -9.81 -23.07 0.12
N GLY A 116 -9.56 -22.02 0.90
CA GLY A 116 -9.57 -22.04 2.36
C GLY A 116 -8.48 -21.15 2.95
N TYR A 117 -8.68 -20.72 4.19
CA TYR A 117 -7.65 -19.99 4.92
C TYR A 117 -6.63 -20.96 5.52
N MET A 118 -5.35 -20.63 5.37
CA MET A 118 -4.23 -21.34 5.99
C MET A 118 -3.87 -20.63 7.30
N GLU A 119 -4.46 -21.08 8.40
CA GLU A 119 -4.27 -20.46 9.72
C GLU A 119 -3.04 -20.97 10.46
N GLU A 120 -2.50 -22.10 10.02
CA GLU A 120 -1.30 -22.72 10.57
C GLU A 120 -0.29 -23.03 9.44
N THR A 121 0.94 -23.35 9.83
CA THR A 121 1.96 -23.83 8.88
C THR A 121 1.50 -25.16 8.29
N ALA A 122 1.41 -25.21 6.96
CA ALA A 122 1.05 -26.43 6.24
C ALA A 122 2.29 -27.07 5.59
N LYS A 123 2.22 -28.38 5.36
CA LYS A 123 3.21 -29.11 4.56
C LYS A 123 2.66 -29.28 3.15
N LEU A 124 3.43 -28.83 2.17
CA LEU A 124 3.13 -29.01 0.77
C LEU A 124 4.14 -29.99 0.17
N ASP A 125 3.68 -31.12 -0.31
CA ASP A 125 4.46 -32.05 -1.12
C ASP A 125 4.27 -31.70 -2.59
N VAL A 126 5.39 -31.57 -3.30
CA VAL A 126 5.41 -31.24 -4.73
C VAL A 126 6.19 -32.34 -5.44
N ARG A 127 5.59 -32.91 -6.49
CA ARG A 127 6.25 -33.78 -7.45
C ARG A 127 6.19 -33.12 -8.83
N LEU A 128 7.36 -32.88 -9.42
CA LEU A 128 7.51 -32.44 -10.80
C LEU A 128 8.02 -33.62 -11.62
N THR A 129 7.32 -33.96 -12.69
CA THR A 129 7.72 -35.01 -13.65
C THR A 129 7.85 -34.38 -15.03
N SER A 130 9.05 -34.52 -15.62
CA SER A 130 9.36 -34.01 -16.97
C SER A 130 10.15 -35.06 -17.74
N ARG A 131 10.43 -34.78 -19.04
CA ARG A 131 11.36 -35.60 -19.82
C ARG A 131 12.79 -35.60 -19.27
N GLN A 132 13.13 -34.59 -18.46
CA GLN A 132 14.45 -34.41 -17.84
C GLN A 132 14.59 -35.16 -16.51
N GLY A 133 13.51 -35.75 -16.01
CA GLY A 133 13.48 -36.49 -14.73
C GLY A 133 12.31 -36.10 -13.84
N THR A 134 12.33 -36.69 -12.65
CA THR A 134 11.34 -36.42 -11.59
C THR A 134 12.03 -35.84 -10.38
N VAL A 135 11.45 -34.79 -9.80
CA VAL A 135 11.89 -34.14 -8.57
C VAL A 135 10.74 -34.10 -7.59
N GLU A 136 10.99 -34.51 -6.37
CA GLU A 136 10.05 -34.43 -5.27
C GLU A 136 10.61 -33.55 -4.16
N LYS A 137 9.78 -32.65 -3.63
CA LYS A 137 10.19 -31.80 -2.52
C LYS A 137 9.01 -31.48 -1.61
N ARG A 138 9.26 -31.52 -0.31
CA ARG A 138 8.35 -31.07 0.74
C ARG A 138 8.73 -29.66 1.15
N PHE A 139 7.74 -28.78 1.23
CA PHE A 139 7.88 -27.41 1.69
C PHE A 139 7.06 -27.21 2.98
N GLU A 140 7.62 -26.44 3.90
CA GLU A 140 6.84 -25.85 4.99
C GLU A 140 6.31 -24.49 4.53
N VAL A 141 4.99 -24.36 4.44
CA VAL A 141 4.31 -23.15 4.02
C VAL A 141 3.76 -22.46 5.26
N PRO A 142 4.37 -21.38 5.73
CA PRO A 142 3.90 -20.70 6.95
C PRO A 142 2.48 -20.15 6.73
N ALA A 143 1.72 -20.03 7.80
CA ALA A 143 0.44 -19.33 7.78
C ALA A 143 0.59 -17.93 7.19
N ALA A 144 -0.45 -17.45 6.51
CA ALA A 144 -0.45 -16.07 6.05
C ALA A 144 -0.51 -15.12 7.24
N ARG A 145 0.25 -14.03 7.17
CA ARG A 145 0.27 -13.02 8.21
C ARG A 145 -1.13 -12.40 8.36
N LYS A 146 -1.65 -12.39 9.58
CA LYS A 146 -2.85 -11.63 9.92
C LYS A 146 -2.48 -10.14 10.01
N TRP A 147 -3.15 -9.32 9.23
CA TRP A 147 -2.92 -7.89 9.18
C TRP A 147 -4.04 -7.16 9.90
N THR A 148 -3.68 -6.16 10.68
CA THR A 148 -4.61 -5.13 11.13
C THR A 148 -4.39 -3.91 10.25
N VAL A 149 -5.41 -3.49 9.53
CA VAL A 149 -5.35 -2.30 8.67
C VAL A 149 -6.16 -1.21 9.36
N ASN A 150 -5.47 -0.13 9.71
CA ASN A 150 -6.09 1.05 10.31
C ASN A 150 -6.31 2.10 9.21
N PHE A 151 -7.56 2.53 9.02
CA PHE A 151 -7.90 3.60 8.11
C PHE A 151 -7.97 4.92 8.88
N LEU A 152 -7.11 5.86 8.52
CA LEU A 152 -7.08 7.20 9.08
C LEU A 152 -7.72 8.16 8.08
N SER A 153 -8.91 8.64 8.43
CA SER A 153 -9.62 9.64 7.60
C SER A 153 -9.06 11.04 7.89
N HIS A 154 -8.66 11.74 6.84
CA HIS A 154 -8.22 13.13 6.92
C HIS A 154 -8.54 13.88 5.61
N SER A 155 -8.22 15.16 5.56
CA SER A 155 -8.24 15.95 4.33
C SER A 155 -6.97 16.77 4.25
N HIS A 156 -6.23 16.61 3.14
CA HIS A 156 -5.06 17.44 2.89
C HIS A 156 -5.41 18.93 2.84
N GLN A 157 -4.53 19.77 3.37
CA GLN A 157 -4.75 21.20 3.54
C GLN A 157 -3.77 22.02 2.69
N ASP A 158 -4.12 22.23 1.42
CA ASP A 158 -3.40 23.13 0.50
C ASP A 158 -3.72 24.60 0.80
N ILE A 159 -3.07 25.17 1.81
CA ILE A 159 -3.39 26.52 2.29
C ILE A 159 -2.94 27.57 1.27
N GLY A 160 -3.89 28.07 0.46
CA GLY A 160 -3.64 29.08 -0.57
C GLY A 160 -2.96 28.56 -1.84
N TYR A 161 -2.78 27.26 -2.01
CA TYR A 161 -2.17 26.67 -3.19
C TYR A 161 -3.20 26.38 -4.28
N THR A 162 -4.22 25.59 -4.01
CA THR A 162 -5.28 25.23 -4.97
C THR A 162 -6.41 26.25 -5.01
N HIS A 163 -6.68 26.90 -3.88
CA HIS A 163 -7.73 27.93 -3.72
C HIS A 163 -7.24 29.06 -2.81
N ARG A 164 -8.02 30.14 -2.71
CA ARG A 164 -7.72 31.21 -1.75
C ARG A 164 -7.77 30.65 -0.33
N GLN A 165 -6.89 31.12 0.55
CA GLN A 165 -6.78 30.67 1.94
C GLN A 165 -8.13 30.55 2.64
N MET A 166 -8.98 31.61 2.55
CA MET A 166 -10.29 31.61 3.20
C MET A 166 -11.28 30.63 2.59
N ASP A 167 -11.13 30.27 1.32
CA ASP A 167 -11.98 29.27 0.69
C ASP A 167 -11.56 27.87 1.14
N VAL A 168 -10.25 27.60 1.26
CA VAL A 168 -9.71 26.37 1.87
C VAL A 168 -10.16 26.26 3.33
N MET A 169 -10.07 27.34 4.12
CA MET A 169 -10.52 27.37 5.51
C MET A 169 -11.99 26.94 5.64
N LYS A 170 -12.88 27.55 4.85
CA LYS A 170 -14.30 27.20 4.82
C LYS A 170 -14.55 25.76 4.40
N LEU A 171 -13.77 25.25 3.46
CA LEU A 171 -13.82 23.86 3.02
C LEU A 171 -13.46 22.91 4.18
N GLN A 172 -12.38 23.20 4.88
CA GLN A 172 -11.94 22.39 6.02
C GLN A 172 -12.94 22.46 7.20
N TRP A 173 -13.54 23.62 7.45
CA TRP A 173 -14.61 23.74 8.45
C TRP A 173 -15.83 22.86 8.11
N ARG A 174 -16.24 22.84 6.84
CA ARG A 174 -17.27 21.92 6.37
C ARG A 174 -16.88 20.45 6.55
N ASN A 175 -15.59 20.11 6.33
CA ASN A 175 -15.09 18.76 6.54
C ASN A 175 -15.12 18.39 8.03
N LEU A 176 -14.77 19.28 8.95
CA LEU A 176 -14.90 19.08 10.40
C LEU A 176 -16.36 18.82 10.82
N GLU A 177 -17.31 19.62 10.32
CA GLU A 177 -18.73 19.41 10.59
C GLU A 177 -19.21 18.04 10.08
N ARG A 178 -18.84 17.66 8.85
CA ARG A 178 -19.15 16.34 8.28
C ARG A 178 -18.51 15.19 9.05
N ALA A 179 -17.29 15.37 9.50
CA ALA A 179 -16.60 14.37 10.32
C ALA A 179 -17.34 14.10 11.63
N MET A 180 -17.80 15.17 12.32
CA MET A 180 -18.62 15.05 13.51
C MET A 180 -19.97 14.39 13.23
N ASP A 181 -20.60 14.66 12.08
CA ASP A 181 -21.85 14.01 11.67
C ASP A 181 -21.66 12.52 11.38
N LEU A 182 -20.56 12.15 10.71
CA LEU A 182 -20.22 10.76 10.44
C LEU A 182 -19.92 9.98 11.72
N ALA A 183 -19.21 10.61 12.66
CA ALA A 183 -18.95 10.01 13.96
C ALA A 183 -20.23 9.73 14.73
N GLU A 184 -21.17 10.66 14.75
CA GLU A 184 -22.49 10.45 15.39
C GLU A 184 -23.27 9.31 14.72
N ARG A 185 -23.22 9.20 13.39
CA ARG A 185 -23.88 8.12 12.65
C ARG A 185 -23.27 6.75 12.88
N THR A 186 -22.02 6.68 13.27
CA THR A 186 -21.28 5.41 13.47
C THR A 186 -21.02 5.12 14.94
N LYS A 187 -21.54 5.92 15.87
CA LYS A 187 -21.29 5.78 17.32
C LYS A 187 -21.63 4.40 17.89
N ASP A 188 -22.66 3.77 17.32
CA ASP A 188 -23.14 2.45 17.75
C ASP A 188 -22.44 1.29 17.02
N TYR A 189 -21.48 1.59 16.13
CA TYR A 189 -20.66 0.56 15.47
C TYR A 189 -19.66 -0.03 16.47
N PRO A 190 -19.13 -1.25 16.18
CA PRO A 190 -18.01 -1.78 16.94
C PRO A 190 -16.87 -0.75 17.03
N GLU A 191 -16.16 -0.70 18.13
CA GLU A 191 -15.17 0.36 18.43
C GLU A 191 -14.18 0.58 17.28
N GLY A 192 -13.63 -0.48 16.70
CA GLY A 192 -12.71 -0.42 15.57
C GLY A 192 -13.32 0.06 14.24
N ALA A 193 -14.65 0.17 14.15
CA ALA A 193 -15.38 0.62 12.95
C ALA A 193 -16.04 2.00 13.13
N ARG A 194 -15.89 2.64 14.30
CA ARG A 194 -16.38 3.99 14.55
C ARG A 194 -15.56 4.99 13.75
N TYR A 195 -16.24 5.98 13.17
CA TYR A 195 -15.57 7.01 12.39
C TYR A 195 -14.74 7.92 13.28
N ARG A 196 -13.50 8.16 12.87
CA ARG A 196 -12.57 9.10 13.47
C ARG A 196 -11.93 9.95 12.39
N TRP A 197 -11.54 11.17 12.73
CA TRP A 197 -10.97 12.13 11.82
C TRP A 197 -9.66 12.69 12.35
N ASN A 198 -8.69 12.83 11.47
CA ASN A 198 -7.42 13.50 11.74
C ASN A 198 -7.38 14.85 11.03
N THR A 199 -6.94 15.90 11.71
CA THR A 199 -6.99 17.26 11.13
C THR A 199 -5.85 17.56 10.17
N GLU A 200 -4.79 16.75 10.16
CA GLU A 200 -3.52 16.98 9.44
C GLU A 200 -2.79 18.25 9.92
N ALA A 201 -3.50 19.34 10.17
CA ALA A 201 -2.94 20.62 10.60
C ALA A 201 -3.84 21.32 11.63
N THR A 202 -3.22 22.06 12.55
CA THR A 202 -3.92 22.81 13.58
C THR A 202 -4.65 24.04 13.03
N TRP A 203 -4.19 24.61 11.91
CA TRP A 203 -4.69 25.86 11.32
C TRP A 203 -6.21 25.88 11.14
N SER A 204 -6.78 24.81 10.58
CA SER A 204 -8.22 24.77 10.30
C SER A 204 -9.07 24.67 11.57
N ILE A 205 -8.62 23.88 12.56
CA ILE A 205 -9.33 23.70 13.83
C ILE A 205 -9.22 24.95 14.71
N ALA A 206 -8.05 25.60 14.74
CA ALA A 206 -7.86 26.85 15.46
C ALA A 206 -8.76 27.94 14.91
N GLY A 207 -8.77 28.13 13.57
CA GLY A 207 -9.66 29.10 12.92
C GLY A 207 -11.15 28.81 13.12
N TYR A 208 -11.54 27.51 13.17
CA TYR A 208 -12.92 27.14 13.46
C TYR A 208 -13.35 27.55 14.90
N LEU A 209 -12.51 27.24 15.88
CA LEU A 209 -12.77 27.58 17.28
C LEU A 209 -12.81 29.08 17.50
N GLU A 210 -11.96 29.84 16.82
CA GLU A 210 -11.98 31.31 16.86
C GLU A 210 -13.27 31.89 16.25
N ALA A 211 -13.61 31.46 15.03
CA ALA A 211 -14.77 31.96 14.28
C ALA A 211 -16.10 31.64 14.95
N TYR A 212 -16.19 30.52 15.66
CA TYR A 212 -17.41 30.07 16.34
C TYR A 212 -17.30 30.13 17.86
N ALA A 213 -16.40 30.97 18.41
CA ALA A 213 -16.21 31.09 19.83
C ALA A 213 -17.54 31.39 20.58
N GLY A 214 -17.79 30.68 21.68
CA GLY A 214 -19.01 30.85 22.49
C GLY A 214 -20.29 30.27 21.90
N THR A 215 -20.22 29.55 20.74
CA THR A 215 -21.38 28.93 20.11
C THR A 215 -21.43 27.41 20.35
N ASP A 216 -22.61 26.82 20.11
CA ASP A 216 -22.78 25.35 20.14
C ASP A 216 -21.88 24.63 19.17
N LYS A 217 -21.49 25.24 18.04
CA LYS A 217 -20.55 24.68 17.08
C LYS A 217 -19.17 24.47 17.68
N ALA A 218 -18.62 25.48 18.34
CA ALA A 218 -17.33 25.35 19.03
C ALA A 218 -17.42 24.32 20.16
N ALA A 219 -18.49 24.34 20.95
CA ALA A 219 -18.71 23.39 22.04
C ALA A 219 -18.80 21.94 21.50
N ARG A 220 -19.45 21.72 20.34
CA ARG A 220 -19.53 20.42 19.69
C ARG A 220 -18.16 19.92 19.25
N LEU A 221 -17.34 20.77 18.63
CA LEU A 221 -15.99 20.41 18.20
C LEU A 221 -15.08 20.08 19.40
N ILE A 222 -15.13 20.88 20.46
CA ILE A 222 -14.38 20.63 21.70
C ILE A 222 -14.73 19.25 22.28
N ARG A 223 -16.03 18.91 22.35
CA ARG A 223 -16.45 17.56 22.79
C ARG A 223 -15.89 16.47 21.87
N ALA A 224 -16.00 16.62 20.54
CA ALA A 224 -15.50 15.64 19.59
C ALA A 224 -13.98 15.40 19.71
N VAL A 225 -13.22 16.44 20.04
CA VAL A 225 -11.78 16.32 20.33
C VAL A 225 -11.55 15.60 21.66
N ARG A 226 -12.25 15.95 22.73
CA ARG A 226 -12.15 15.28 24.04
C ARG A 226 -12.51 13.80 23.98
N ASP A 227 -13.51 13.46 23.17
CA ASP A 227 -14.00 12.10 22.99
C ASP A 227 -13.11 11.28 22.03
N GLY A 228 -12.03 11.86 21.48
CA GLY A 228 -11.12 11.22 20.55
C GLY A 228 -11.73 10.91 19.17
N VAL A 229 -12.82 11.58 18.82
CA VAL A 229 -13.46 11.52 17.49
C VAL A 229 -12.65 12.32 16.47
N ILE A 230 -12.19 13.49 16.87
CA ILE A 230 -11.32 14.37 16.08
C ILE A 230 -9.97 14.47 16.78
N ASN A 231 -8.91 14.06 16.09
CA ASN A 231 -7.54 14.23 16.55
C ASN A 231 -6.96 15.54 16.03
N ILE A 232 -6.20 16.24 16.87
CA ILE A 232 -5.43 17.42 16.51
C ILE A 232 -4.01 16.96 16.18
N ASP A 233 -3.55 17.22 14.97
CA ASP A 233 -2.14 17.10 14.63
C ASP A 233 -1.40 18.39 14.99
N ALA A 234 -0.17 18.22 15.47
CA ALA A 234 0.60 19.27 16.06
C ALA A 234 1.04 20.40 15.13
N PRO A 235 1.41 20.15 13.85
CA PRO A 235 1.85 21.21 12.96
C PRO A 235 0.76 22.26 12.70
N LEU A 236 1.16 23.52 12.60
CA LEU A 236 0.23 24.60 12.21
C LEU A 236 -0.34 24.35 10.80
N GLY A 237 0.49 23.87 9.88
CA GLY A 237 0.14 23.59 8.49
C GLY A 237 1.18 22.71 7.82
N SER A 238 0.91 22.26 6.61
CA SER A 238 1.87 21.59 5.74
C SER A 238 2.83 22.63 5.14
N ILE A 239 4.09 22.60 5.56
CA ILE A 239 5.11 23.59 5.16
C ILE A 239 6.39 22.92 4.64
N LEU A 240 7.09 23.63 3.74
CA LEU A 240 8.40 23.23 3.25
C LEU A 240 9.46 23.49 4.34
N THR A 241 9.72 22.50 5.17
CA THR A 241 10.62 22.63 6.33
C THR A 241 12.04 23.00 5.94
N GLY A 242 12.47 22.71 4.71
CA GLY A 242 13.82 23.05 4.18
C GLY A 242 14.10 24.53 4.00
N ILE A 243 13.05 25.38 3.96
CA ILE A 243 13.19 26.84 3.87
C ILE A 243 12.89 27.56 5.18
N CYS A 244 12.54 26.81 6.22
CA CYS A 244 12.26 27.36 7.55
C CYS A 244 13.53 27.53 8.38
N ARG A 245 13.54 28.57 9.21
CA ARG A 245 14.54 28.72 10.27
C ARG A 245 14.24 27.75 11.40
N GLN A 246 15.22 27.44 12.23
CA GLN A 246 15.03 26.54 13.38
C GLN A 246 13.95 27.05 14.35
N GLU A 247 13.89 28.35 14.60
CA GLU A 247 12.86 28.97 15.45
C GLU A 247 11.45 28.79 14.87
N GLU A 248 11.26 28.92 13.55
CA GLU A 248 9.98 28.71 12.90
C GLU A 248 9.54 27.24 13.04
N LEU A 249 10.47 26.29 12.92
CA LEU A 249 10.17 24.88 13.16
C LEU A 249 9.80 24.61 14.63
N MET A 250 10.41 25.30 15.57
CA MET A 250 10.07 25.16 17.01
C MET A 250 8.67 25.70 17.31
N HIS A 251 8.30 26.84 16.73
CA HIS A 251 7.03 27.52 17.00
C HIS A 251 5.85 27.01 16.19
N MET A 252 6.07 26.16 15.18
CA MET A 252 4.97 25.61 14.39
C MET A 252 3.99 24.74 15.17
N PHE A 253 4.31 24.38 16.41
CA PHE A 253 3.50 23.56 17.31
C PHE A 253 2.76 24.36 18.40
N ASP A 254 2.98 25.67 18.49
CA ASP A 254 2.47 26.49 19.60
C ASP A 254 0.95 26.52 19.67
N ASP A 255 0.26 26.65 18.55
CA ASP A 255 -1.21 26.64 18.51
C ASP A 255 -1.79 25.30 18.95
N ALA A 256 -1.19 24.19 18.54
CA ALA A 256 -1.61 22.86 18.97
C ALA A 256 -1.47 22.69 20.49
N HIS A 257 -0.36 23.14 21.05
CA HIS A 257 -0.14 23.10 22.50
C HIS A 257 -1.09 24.02 23.28
N ARG A 258 -1.40 25.18 22.73
CA ARG A 258 -2.40 26.08 23.31
C ARG A 258 -3.75 25.40 23.33
N LEU A 259 -4.24 24.88 22.20
CA LEU A 259 -5.51 24.17 22.10
C LEU A 259 -5.55 22.93 22.99
N ALA A 260 -4.45 22.15 23.04
CA ALA A 260 -4.35 20.98 23.90
C ALA A 260 -4.59 21.32 25.37
N ARG A 261 -3.98 22.41 25.86
CA ARG A 261 -4.19 22.90 27.23
C ARG A 261 -5.63 23.41 27.47
N GLU A 262 -6.17 24.20 26.55
CA GLU A 262 -7.53 24.77 26.66
C GLU A 262 -8.62 23.68 26.62
N ILE A 263 -8.43 22.67 25.78
CA ILE A 263 -9.39 21.56 25.61
C ILE A 263 -9.17 20.46 26.65
N GLY A 264 -7.95 20.29 27.17
CA GLY A 264 -7.59 19.26 28.15
C GLY A 264 -7.29 17.91 27.49
N VAL A 265 -6.53 17.91 26.36
CA VAL A 265 -6.11 16.71 25.62
C VAL A 265 -4.59 16.70 25.40
N GLU A 266 -4.04 15.54 25.06
CA GLU A 266 -2.66 15.42 24.62
C GLU A 266 -2.60 15.54 23.08
N VAL A 267 -1.59 16.29 22.58
CA VAL A 267 -1.26 16.36 21.14
C VAL A 267 0.18 15.92 20.97
N ASN A 268 0.39 14.73 20.42
CA ASN A 268 1.69 14.09 20.31
C ASN A 268 1.98 13.50 18.92
N THR A 269 1.11 13.77 17.96
CA THR A 269 1.23 13.34 16.55
C THR A 269 1.45 14.54 15.64
N ALA A 270 2.16 14.34 14.57
CA ALA A 270 2.30 15.29 13.47
C ALA A 270 2.03 14.57 12.15
N MET A 271 1.38 15.25 11.23
CA MET A 271 1.13 14.78 9.87
C MET A 271 1.42 15.92 8.89
N MET A 272 2.16 15.63 7.85
CA MET A 272 2.36 16.51 6.70
C MET A 272 2.27 15.67 5.44
N SER A 273 1.17 15.77 4.72
CA SER A 273 0.95 15.09 3.46
C SER A 273 1.42 15.98 2.31
N ASP A 274 1.90 15.33 1.23
CA ASP A 274 2.25 16.00 -0.05
C ASP A 274 3.24 17.17 0.08
N VAL A 275 4.13 17.13 1.08
CA VAL A 275 5.19 18.12 1.27
C VAL A 275 6.55 17.41 1.18
N PRO A 276 7.33 17.66 0.13
CA PRO A 276 8.62 17.01 -0.06
C PRO A 276 9.71 17.58 0.85
N GLY A 277 10.70 16.75 1.17
CA GLY A 277 11.98 17.21 1.70
C GLY A 277 11.95 17.69 3.15
N GLN A 278 11.53 16.84 4.08
CA GLN A 278 11.60 17.14 5.51
C GLN A 278 13.08 17.20 5.98
N VAL A 279 13.39 18.21 6.79
CA VAL A 279 14.76 18.39 7.33
C VAL A 279 14.93 17.74 8.69
N TRP A 280 16.13 17.33 9.03
CA TRP A 280 16.44 16.76 10.34
C TRP A 280 16.11 17.70 11.52
N GLY A 281 16.17 19.02 11.30
CA GLY A 281 15.74 20.00 12.28
C GLY A 281 14.30 19.84 12.75
N LEU A 282 13.42 19.33 11.89
CA LEU A 282 12.04 19.01 12.26
C LEU A 282 11.97 17.94 13.36
N ALA A 283 12.77 16.87 13.25
CA ALA A 283 12.81 15.83 14.28
C ALA A 283 13.22 16.40 15.65
N THR A 284 14.18 17.34 15.67
CA THR A 284 14.57 18.06 16.88
C THR A 284 13.42 18.91 17.41
N ALA A 285 12.74 19.66 16.56
CA ALA A 285 11.61 20.49 16.93
C ALA A 285 10.46 19.67 17.50
N MET A 286 10.09 18.55 16.84
CA MET A 286 9.08 17.61 17.33
C MET A 286 9.45 17.06 18.71
N SER A 287 10.67 16.55 18.88
CA SER A 287 11.13 16.00 20.16
C SER A 287 11.05 17.01 21.30
N LYS A 288 11.45 18.27 21.04
CA LYS A 288 11.39 19.36 22.06
C LYS A 288 9.96 19.77 22.39
N ASN A 289 9.04 19.59 21.46
CA ASN A 289 7.62 19.90 21.63
C ASN A 289 6.78 18.67 22.04
N GLY A 290 7.39 17.55 22.42
CA GLY A 290 6.67 16.35 22.89
C GLY A 290 5.91 15.61 21.80
N VAL A 291 6.14 15.93 20.53
CA VAL A 291 5.55 15.23 19.38
C VAL A 291 6.34 13.96 19.13
N LYS A 292 5.70 12.80 19.26
CA LYS A 292 6.34 11.48 19.27
C LYS A 292 6.22 10.72 17.94
N TYR A 293 5.16 11.01 17.21
CA TYR A 293 4.80 10.27 15.99
C TYR A 293 4.67 11.22 14.80
N TYR A 294 5.12 10.72 13.63
CA TYR A 294 5.10 11.46 12.37
C TYR A 294 4.67 10.53 11.22
#